data_2c8b211677b102538fc50313e2b847c1
#
_entry.id   2c8b211677b102538fc50313e2b847c1
#
_cell.length_a   1.000
_cell.length_b   1.000
_cell.length_c   1.000
_cell.angle_alpha   90.00
_cell.angle_beta   90.00
_cell.angle_gamma   90.00
#
_symmetry.space_group_name_H-M   'P 1'
#
loop_
_entity.id
_entity.type
_entity.pdbx_description
1 polymer ?
#
loop_
_entity_poly.entity_id
_entity_poly.type
_entity_poly.pdbx_seq_one_letter_code
_entity_poly.pdbx_strand_id
1 'polypeptide(L)'
;MQRLDHEFMMRVCEAPNLKRLPSEYVREMYFTSQPLERSNMKLLEATFDAMKAETQLLFASDWPHWDFDPPSSITTLPFLSEQAKRNILGLNAARVFNLEVKRIRPRAEDVLAARPGVS
;
A
#
# COMPACT_ATOMS: atom_id res chain seq x y z
N MET A 1 -15.27 9.22 -0.50
CA MET A 1 -15.71 8.79 -1.84
C MET A 1 -17.22 8.99 -2.05
N GLN A 2 -18.10 8.46 -1.20
CA GLN A 2 -19.57 8.59 -1.35
C GLN A 2 -20.05 10.03 -1.55
N ARG A 3 -19.57 10.99 -0.75
CA ARG A 3 -19.94 12.40 -0.91
C ARG A 3 -19.46 12.97 -2.25
N LEU A 4 -18.28 12.60 -2.71
CA LEU A 4 -17.74 13.06 -3.99
C LEU A 4 -18.61 12.59 -5.15
N ASP A 5 -19.06 11.33 -5.12
CA ASP A 5 -19.99 10.78 -6.11
C ASP A 5 -21.36 11.48 -6.08
N HIS A 6 -21.86 11.75 -4.87
CA HIS A 6 -23.11 12.46 -4.70
C HIS A 6 -23.05 13.88 -5.28
N GLU A 7 -22.02 14.65 -4.95
CA GLU A 7 -21.84 16.01 -5.48
C GLU A 7 -21.69 15.98 -7.01
N PHE A 8 -20.96 15.01 -7.55
CA PHE A 8 -20.85 14.84 -9.00
C PHE A 8 -22.21 14.58 -9.67
N MET A 9 -23.04 13.70 -9.12
CA MET A 9 -24.38 13.43 -9.68
C MET A 9 -25.29 14.66 -9.63
N MET A 10 -25.13 15.52 -8.62
CA MET A 10 -25.91 16.76 -8.50
C MET A 10 -25.43 17.85 -9.45
N ARG A 11 -24.18 17.80 -9.91
CA ARG A 11 -23.52 18.89 -10.64
C ARG A 11 -22.71 18.39 -11.83
N VAL A 12 -23.24 17.43 -12.57
CA VAL A 12 -22.56 16.83 -13.76
C VAL A 12 -22.08 17.89 -14.75
N CYS A 13 -22.83 18.99 -14.90
CA CYS A 13 -22.46 20.08 -15.81
C CYS A 13 -21.19 20.82 -15.42
N GLU A 14 -20.79 20.78 -14.16
CA GLU A 14 -19.55 21.41 -13.66
C GLU A 14 -18.32 20.54 -13.95
N ALA A 15 -18.49 19.27 -14.26
CA ALA A 15 -17.41 18.34 -14.56
C ALA A 15 -17.63 17.55 -15.88
N PRO A 16 -17.76 18.26 -17.03
CA PRO A 16 -18.18 17.65 -18.30
C PRO A 16 -17.20 16.61 -18.84
N ASN A 17 -15.97 16.61 -18.37
CA ASN A 17 -14.92 15.68 -18.82
C ASN A 17 -14.96 14.34 -18.07
N LEU A 18 -15.65 14.24 -16.93
CA LEU A 18 -15.78 12.99 -16.19
C LEU A 18 -16.83 12.09 -16.88
N LYS A 19 -16.42 10.86 -17.20
CA LYS A 19 -17.22 9.84 -17.87
C LYS A 19 -17.79 8.80 -16.92
N ARG A 20 -17.28 8.76 -15.68
CA ARG A 20 -17.61 7.79 -14.64
C ARG A 20 -17.71 8.50 -13.30
N LEU A 21 -18.18 7.79 -12.27
CA LEU A 21 -18.20 8.32 -10.91
C LEU A 21 -16.77 8.63 -10.41
N PRO A 22 -16.58 9.74 -9.69
CA PRO A 22 -15.28 10.07 -9.11
C PRO A 22 -14.63 8.94 -8.30
N SER A 23 -15.42 8.15 -7.55
CA SER A 23 -14.92 7.00 -6.80
C SER A 23 -14.30 5.92 -7.68
N GLU A 24 -14.72 5.78 -8.93
CA GLU A 24 -14.15 4.82 -9.87
C GLU A 24 -12.74 5.26 -10.30
N TYR A 25 -12.55 6.56 -10.52
CA TYR A 25 -11.21 7.11 -10.80
C TYR A 25 -10.28 6.97 -9.60
N VAL A 26 -10.76 7.27 -8.38
CA VAL A 26 -9.97 7.11 -7.15
C VAL A 26 -9.48 5.68 -6.98
N ARG A 27 -10.29 4.67 -7.34
CA ARG A 27 -9.90 3.26 -7.27
C ARG A 27 -8.86 2.83 -8.31
N GLU A 28 -8.55 3.67 -9.27
CA GLU A 28 -7.49 3.47 -10.27
C GLU A 28 -6.21 4.25 -9.92
N MET A 29 -6.26 5.13 -8.93
CA MET A 29 -5.10 5.88 -8.46
C MET A 29 -4.24 5.04 -7.53
N TYR A 30 -2.96 5.39 -7.44
CA TYR A 30 -2.03 4.79 -6.49
C TYR A 30 -1.73 5.76 -5.36
N PHE A 31 -1.53 5.21 -4.17
CA PHE A 31 -1.29 5.97 -2.94
C PHE A 31 -0.06 5.42 -2.24
N THR A 32 0.63 6.27 -1.49
CA THR A 32 1.70 5.86 -0.58
C THR A 32 1.18 5.72 0.85
N SER A 33 1.81 4.85 1.65
CA SER A 33 1.29 4.50 2.97
C SER A 33 1.62 5.49 4.07
N GLN A 34 2.66 6.29 3.94
CA GLN A 34 3.11 7.20 4.97
C GLN A 34 2.40 8.56 4.88
N PRO A 35 1.92 9.13 6.00
CA PRO A 35 1.89 8.60 7.36
C PRO A 35 0.72 7.62 7.57
N LEU A 36 0.99 6.51 8.27
CA LEU A 36 -0.02 5.49 8.53
C LEU A 36 -0.57 5.58 9.95
N GLU A 37 -1.73 6.23 10.10
CA GLU A 37 -2.40 6.35 11.38
C GLU A 37 -3.05 5.03 11.83
N ARG A 38 -2.60 4.52 12.99
CA ARG A 38 -2.99 3.19 13.52
C ARG A 38 -3.85 3.26 14.78
N SER A 39 -4.26 4.46 15.20
CA SER A 39 -5.06 4.68 16.40
C SER A 39 -6.45 4.05 16.34
N ASN A 40 -7.02 3.91 15.13
CA ASN A 40 -8.31 3.26 14.91
C ASN A 40 -8.19 2.17 13.83
N MET A 41 -7.97 0.93 14.26
CA MET A 41 -7.73 -0.21 13.39
C MET A 41 -8.92 -0.54 12.50
N LYS A 42 -10.16 -0.38 12.99
CA LYS A 42 -11.38 -0.62 12.18
C LYS A 42 -11.55 0.41 11.07
N LEU A 43 -11.25 1.68 11.37
CA LEU A 43 -11.28 2.74 10.36
C LEU A 43 -10.18 2.51 9.30
N LEU A 44 -9.00 2.10 9.74
CA LEU A 44 -7.88 1.78 8.86
C LEU A 44 -8.24 0.64 7.89
N GLU A 45 -8.78 -0.47 8.42
CA GLU A 45 -9.25 -1.61 7.62
C GLU A 45 -10.29 -1.17 6.58
N ALA A 46 -11.34 -0.44 7.01
CA ALA A 46 -12.35 0.07 6.10
C ALA A 46 -11.80 1.03 5.03
N THR A 47 -10.76 1.81 5.37
CA THR A 47 -10.07 2.69 4.42
C THR A 47 -9.30 1.86 3.38
N PHE A 48 -8.58 0.83 3.83
CA PHE A 48 -7.84 -0.07 2.95
C PHE A 48 -8.77 -0.79 1.96
N ASP A 49 -9.92 -1.27 2.43
CA ASP A 49 -10.95 -1.88 1.57
C ASP A 49 -11.49 -0.87 0.54
N ALA A 50 -11.86 0.33 1.00
CA ALA A 50 -12.46 1.35 0.15
C ALA A 50 -11.53 1.81 -0.98
N MET A 51 -10.21 1.88 -0.73
CA MET A 51 -9.21 2.28 -1.71
C MET A 51 -8.58 1.12 -2.48
N LYS A 52 -8.98 -0.13 -2.20
CA LYS A 52 -8.34 -1.35 -2.74
C LYS A 52 -6.84 -1.40 -2.44
N ALA A 53 -6.47 -1.17 -1.19
CA ALA A 53 -5.08 -1.04 -0.77
C ALA A 53 -4.21 -2.21 -1.19
N GLU A 54 -4.74 -3.44 -1.25
CA GLU A 54 -4.00 -4.61 -1.70
C GLU A 54 -3.32 -4.41 -3.07
N THR A 55 -3.94 -3.65 -3.96
CA THR A 55 -3.44 -3.43 -5.33
C THR A 55 -3.02 -2.00 -5.61
N GLN A 56 -3.48 -1.02 -4.83
CA GLN A 56 -3.29 0.41 -5.09
C GLN A 56 -2.37 1.11 -4.09
N LEU A 57 -2.11 0.49 -2.92
CA LEU A 57 -1.22 1.08 -1.93
C LEU A 57 0.23 0.66 -2.17
N LEU A 58 1.14 1.64 -2.11
CA LEU A 58 2.58 1.46 -2.18
C LEU A 58 3.18 1.82 -0.83
N PHE A 59 4.03 0.97 -0.29
CA PHE A 59 4.75 1.30 0.93
C PHE A 59 5.72 2.45 0.69
N ALA A 60 5.69 3.43 1.58
CA ALA A 60 6.68 4.49 1.69
C ALA A 60 7.07 4.67 3.15
N SER A 61 8.36 4.86 3.42
CA SER A 61 8.86 5.06 4.78
C SER A 61 8.97 6.54 5.16
N ASP A 62 9.13 7.41 4.18
CA ASP A 62 9.47 8.83 4.36
C ASP A 62 10.80 9.05 5.13
N TRP A 63 11.69 8.05 5.10
CA TRP A 63 13.02 8.19 5.69
C TRP A 63 13.83 9.30 4.96
N PRO A 64 14.54 10.21 5.65
CA PRO A 64 14.84 10.22 7.09
C PRO A 64 13.95 11.19 7.92
N HIS A 65 12.70 11.36 7.57
CA HIS A 65 11.78 12.20 8.31
C HIS A 65 11.58 11.68 9.75
N TRP A 66 11.28 12.55 10.70
CA TRP A 66 11.21 12.21 12.13
C TRP A 66 10.09 11.20 12.47
N ASP A 67 9.02 11.17 11.68
CA ASP A 67 7.86 10.29 11.85
C ASP A 67 7.81 9.16 10.82
N PHE A 68 8.97 8.73 10.34
CA PHE A 68 9.05 7.67 9.33
C PHE A 68 8.35 6.37 9.74
N ASP A 69 7.77 5.70 8.76
CA ASP A 69 7.12 4.39 8.92
C ASP A 69 8.08 3.25 8.55
N PRO A 70 8.42 2.35 9.50
CA PRO A 70 9.17 1.13 9.18
C PRO A 70 8.26 0.11 8.46
N PRO A 71 8.80 -0.88 7.73
CA PRO A 71 8.00 -1.93 7.08
C PRO A 71 7.07 -2.69 8.04
N SER A 72 7.37 -2.70 9.34
CA SER A 72 6.52 -3.29 10.37
C SER A 72 5.17 -2.59 10.51
N SER A 73 5.03 -1.33 10.08
CA SER A 73 3.74 -0.64 10.03
C SER A 73 2.72 -1.38 9.15
N ILE A 74 3.19 -2.11 8.12
CA ILE A 74 2.36 -2.94 7.24
C ILE A 74 2.34 -4.40 7.70
N THR A 75 3.51 -5.00 8.03
CA THR A 75 3.58 -6.45 8.31
C THR A 75 2.79 -6.85 9.54
N THR A 76 2.59 -5.94 10.50
CA THR A 76 1.84 -6.18 11.74
C THR A 76 0.35 -5.88 11.65
N LEU A 77 -0.18 -5.47 10.49
CA LEU A 77 -1.62 -5.25 10.32
C LEU A 77 -2.36 -6.60 10.31
N PRO A 78 -3.28 -6.83 11.25
CA PRO A 78 -3.90 -8.15 11.44
C PRO A 78 -4.93 -8.49 10.35
N PHE A 79 -5.49 -7.50 9.69
CA PHE A 79 -6.53 -7.67 8.67
C PHE A 79 -5.97 -7.91 7.26
N LEU A 80 -4.65 -7.78 7.06
CA LEU A 80 -4.02 -8.04 5.77
C LEU A 80 -3.58 -9.49 5.64
N SER A 81 -3.89 -10.10 4.49
CA SER A 81 -3.29 -11.37 4.08
C SER A 81 -1.79 -11.23 3.83
N GLU A 82 -1.04 -12.33 3.90
CA GLU A 82 0.40 -12.31 3.59
C GLU A 82 0.67 -11.88 2.14
N GLN A 83 -0.25 -12.18 1.22
CA GLN A 83 -0.14 -11.71 -0.16
C GLN A 83 -0.35 -10.20 -0.26
N ALA A 84 -1.36 -9.65 0.43
CA ALA A 84 -1.61 -8.22 0.49
C ALA A 84 -0.41 -7.44 1.07
N LYS A 85 0.19 -7.95 2.14
CA LYS A 85 1.43 -7.39 2.73
C LYS A 85 2.57 -7.34 1.72
N ARG A 86 2.82 -8.44 0.98
CA ARG A 86 3.85 -8.47 -0.07
C ARG A 86 3.56 -7.50 -1.20
N ASN A 87 2.30 -7.40 -1.61
CA ASN A 87 1.88 -6.47 -2.66
C ASN A 87 2.18 -5.04 -2.25
N ILE A 88 1.73 -4.62 -1.07
CA ILE A 88 1.91 -3.26 -0.55
C ILE A 88 3.40 -2.95 -0.34
N LEU A 89 4.17 -3.88 0.25
CA LEU A 89 5.59 -3.66 0.57
C LEU A 89 6.52 -3.56 -0.65
N GLY A 90 6.08 -4.02 -1.83
CA GLY A 90 6.97 -3.93 -2.99
C GLY A 90 6.36 -4.33 -4.33
N LEU A 91 5.49 -5.35 -4.39
CA LEU A 91 5.00 -5.86 -5.68
C LEU A 91 4.12 -4.86 -6.42
N ASN A 92 3.34 -4.03 -5.71
CA ASN A 92 2.58 -2.95 -6.32
C ASN A 92 3.50 -1.91 -6.96
N ALA A 93 4.53 -1.46 -6.25
CA ALA A 93 5.52 -0.52 -6.79
C ALA A 93 6.25 -1.14 -7.99
N ALA A 94 6.66 -2.39 -7.91
CA ALA A 94 7.30 -3.09 -9.02
C ALA A 94 6.41 -3.10 -10.27
N ARG A 95 5.12 -3.37 -10.11
CA ARG A 95 4.16 -3.35 -11.22
C ARG A 95 3.98 -1.95 -11.80
N VAL A 96 3.80 -0.93 -10.95
CA VAL A 96 3.54 0.45 -11.37
C VAL A 96 4.72 1.06 -12.11
N PHE A 97 5.94 0.80 -11.61
CA PHE A 97 7.16 1.36 -12.16
C PHE A 97 7.90 0.40 -13.10
N ASN A 98 7.28 -0.73 -13.44
CA ASN A 98 7.87 -1.77 -14.30
C ASN A 98 9.27 -2.21 -13.85
N LEU A 99 9.42 -2.47 -12.54
CA LEU A 99 10.68 -2.89 -11.94
C LEU A 99 10.80 -4.42 -11.92
N GLU A 100 11.98 -4.92 -12.26
CA GLU A 100 12.30 -6.34 -12.12
C GLU A 100 12.56 -6.68 -10.65
N VAL A 101 11.74 -7.54 -10.07
CA VAL A 101 11.90 -8.01 -8.69
C VAL A 101 12.75 -9.27 -8.67
N LYS A 102 14.02 -9.13 -8.29
CA LYS A 102 14.92 -10.28 -8.05
C LYS A 102 14.68 -10.83 -6.64
N ARG A 103 14.31 -12.10 -6.53
CA ARG A 103 14.34 -12.79 -5.24
C ARG A 103 15.79 -13.00 -4.83
N ILE A 104 16.26 -12.23 -3.86
CA ILE A 104 17.50 -12.52 -3.17
C ILE A 104 17.19 -13.68 -2.21
N ARG A 105 17.43 -14.93 -2.65
CA ARG A 105 17.55 -16.05 -1.72
C ARG A 105 18.98 -15.98 -1.17
N PRO A 106 19.19 -15.92 0.14
CA PRO A 106 20.52 -16.08 0.70
C PRO A 106 21.06 -17.42 0.18
N ARG A 107 22.26 -17.43 -0.38
CA ARG A 107 22.92 -18.69 -0.79
C ARG A 107 23.06 -19.55 0.46
N ALA A 108 22.99 -20.86 0.29
CA ALA A 108 23.19 -21.80 1.39
C ALA A 108 24.53 -21.55 2.14
N GLU A 109 25.54 -21.09 1.41
CA GLU A 109 26.86 -20.69 1.91
C GLU A 109 26.76 -19.46 2.85
N ASP A 110 25.94 -18.45 2.51
CA ASP A 110 25.76 -17.25 3.34
C ASP A 110 25.03 -17.57 4.64
N VAL A 111 24.08 -18.52 4.60
CA VAL A 111 23.34 -18.99 5.78
C VAL A 111 24.24 -19.80 6.71
N LEU A 112 25.16 -20.59 6.17
CA LEU A 112 26.14 -21.36 6.94
C LEU A 112 27.21 -20.48 7.58
N ALA A 113 27.68 -19.46 6.86
CA ALA A 113 28.65 -18.50 7.36
C ALA A 113 28.09 -17.58 8.47
N ALA A 114 26.77 -17.35 8.50
CA ALA A 114 26.09 -16.54 9.50
C ALA A 114 25.74 -17.30 10.81
N ARG A 115 26.02 -18.60 10.92
CA ARG A 115 25.86 -19.34 12.18
C ARG A 115 27.01 -18.97 13.13
N PRO A 116 26.75 -18.34 14.31
CA PRO A 116 27.77 -18.20 15.32
C PRO A 116 28.25 -19.60 15.70
N GLY A 117 29.57 -19.78 15.66
CA GLY A 117 30.19 -21.08 15.88
C GLY A 117 29.71 -21.72 17.17
N VAL A 118 29.23 -22.94 17.04
CA VAL A 118 29.09 -23.87 18.15
C VAL A 118 30.52 -24.32 18.47
N SER A 119 31.09 -23.73 19.50
CA SER A 119 32.32 -24.23 20.13
C SER A 119 31.96 -25.34 21.10
#